data_d1e8fe9587ae2b8864fe7f26887300f2
#
_entry.id   d1e8fe9587ae2b8864fe7f26887300f2
#
_cell.length_a   1.000
_cell.length_b   1.000
_cell.length_c   1.000
_cell.angle_alpha   90.00
_cell.angle_beta   90.00
_cell.angle_gamma   90.00
#
_symmetry.space_group_name_H-M   'P 1'
#
loop_
_entity.id
_entity.type
_entity.pdbx_description
1 polymer ?
#
loop_
_entity_poly.entity_id
_entity_poly.type
_entity_poly.pdbx_seq_one_letter_code
_entity_poly.pdbx_strand_id
1 'polypeptide(L)'
;SNFNRFGKLYRVMIQAEPSARANPESLNNIKIRNGSEMAPITNFITLKKVYGPDNIKRFNMFTAMTINGNPADGYSSGEAIKAIEEVAAETLPVGYGYEFSGMTREEQGSSSGTTAIIFMLCLVFVYLLLSAQYESYILPLSVILSIPFGLAGSFIFALMMGVENNIYLQIALIMLIGLLAKNAILIVEFALDRRRTGMPIINAAIDGAAARLRPILMTSLAMVIGLLPMMFASGVGANGNGTLGAGAVGGMLIGMICQIFIVPALFVVFQIIQEKIKPLKWNDLDNSEVISEIEQYSK
;
A
#
# COMPACT_ATOMS: atom_id res chain seq x y z
N SER A 1 45.67 -9.34 -8.38
CA SER A 1 46.11 -8.86 -7.07
C SER A 1 44.94 -8.39 -6.20
N ASN A 2 45.21 -8.23 -4.91
CA ASN A 2 44.19 -7.77 -3.97
C ASN A 2 44.76 -6.58 -3.19
N PHE A 3 43.92 -5.64 -2.79
CA PHE A 3 44.30 -4.56 -1.88
C PHE A 3 43.21 -4.32 -0.83
N ASN A 4 43.62 -3.91 0.38
CA ASN A 4 42.73 -3.59 1.46
C ASN A 4 42.50 -2.09 1.53
N ARG A 5 41.24 -1.66 1.56
CA ARG A 5 40.86 -0.27 1.79
C ARG A 5 39.57 -0.21 2.58
N PHE A 6 39.51 0.67 3.59
CA PHE A 6 38.35 0.84 4.47
C PHE A 6 37.85 -0.47 5.12
N GLY A 7 38.79 -1.36 5.52
CA GLY A 7 38.43 -2.64 6.15
C GLY A 7 37.83 -3.68 5.20
N LYS A 8 37.83 -3.44 3.89
CA LYS A 8 37.34 -4.38 2.87
C LYS A 8 38.44 -4.77 1.93
N LEU A 9 38.42 -6.06 1.51
CA LEU A 9 39.32 -6.61 0.51
C LEU A 9 38.76 -6.39 -0.88
N TYR A 10 39.50 -5.63 -1.68
CA TYR A 10 39.16 -5.38 -3.09
C TYR A 10 40.05 -6.27 -3.97
N ARG A 11 39.45 -6.95 -4.95
CA ARG A 11 40.12 -7.75 -5.92
C ARG A 11 40.32 -6.96 -7.21
N VAL A 12 41.57 -6.85 -7.67
CA VAL A 12 41.88 -6.29 -8.98
C VAL A 12 41.71 -7.37 -10.04
N MET A 13 40.73 -7.18 -10.90
CA MET A 13 40.45 -8.08 -12.03
C MET A 13 40.94 -7.42 -13.31
N ILE A 14 41.81 -8.09 -14.04
CA ILE A 14 42.30 -7.66 -15.35
C ILE A 14 41.54 -8.47 -16.40
N GLN A 15 40.90 -7.80 -17.34
CA GLN A 15 40.13 -8.41 -18.42
C GLN A 15 40.56 -7.80 -19.76
N ALA A 16 40.49 -8.61 -20.81
CA ALA A 16 40.54 -8.10 -22.17
C ALA A 16 39.29 -7.26 -22.49
N GLU A 17 39.40 -6.33 -23.41
CA GLU A 17 38.28 -5.55 -23.93
C GLU A 17 37.13 -6.47 -24.41
N PRO A 18 35.83 -6.10 -24.26
CA PRO A 18 34.71 -6.94 -24.67
C PRO A 18 34.81 -7.47 -26.11
N SER A 19 35.29 -6.66 -27.05
CA SER A 19 35.52 -7.02 -28.44
C SER A 19 36.54 -8.15 -28.61
N ALA A 20 37.56 -8.17 -27.75
CA ALA A 20 38.66 -9.17 -27.79
C ALA A 20 38.35 -10.47 -27.03
N ARG A 21 37.18 -10.59 -26.38
CA ARG A 21 36.74 -11.78 -25.62
C ARG A 21 35.34 -12.25 -25.94
N ALA A 22 34.73 -11.75 -27.04
CA ALA A 22 33.36 -12.08 -27.42
C ALA A 22 33.21 -13.51 -27.93
N ASN A 23 34.18 -14.01 -28.65
CA ASN A 23 34.14 -15.31 -29.33
C ASN A 23 35.35 -16.21 -28.94
N PRO A 24 35.19 -17.54 -28.97
CA PRO A 24 36.31 -18.46 -28.75
C PRO A 24 37.48 -18.23 -29.70
N GLU A 25 37.22 -17.77 -30.92
CA GLU A 25 38.22 -17.43 -31.92
C GLU A 25 39.14 -16.27 -31.52
N SER A 26 38.66 -15.39 -30.62
CA SER A 26 39.45 -14.29 -30.08
C SER A 26 40.68 -14.76 -29.29
N LEU A 27 40.73 -16.03 -28.87
CA LEU A 27 41.88 -16.65 -28.22
C LEU A 27 43.09 -16.74 -29.14
N ASN A 28 42.92 -16.75 -30.46
CA ASN A 28 44.02 -16.73 -31.41
C ASN A 28 44.88 -15.44 -31.31
N ASN A 29 44.28 -14.37 -30.80
CA ASN A 29 44.97 -13.08 -30.62
C ASN A 29 45.78 -13.04 -29.31
N ILE A 30 45.56 -13.98 -28.42
CA ILE A 30 46.32 -14.09 -27.16
C ILE A 30 47.57 -14.93 -27.42
N LYS A 31 48.72 -14.27 -27.28
CA LYS A 31 50.01 -14.93 -27.51
C LYS A 31 50.70 -15.23 -26.20
N ILE A 32 51.29 -16.43 -26.12
CA ILE A 32 52.12 -16.89 -25.01
C ILE A 32 53.57 -16.80 -25.41
N ARG A 33 54.42 -16.28 -24.55
CA ARG A 33 55.86 -16.21 -24.77
C ARG A 33 56.49 -17.54 -24.41
N ASN A 34 57.22 -18.12 -25.37
CA ASN A 34 58.08 -19.30 -25.16
C ASN A 34 59.51 -18.91 -25.53
N GLY A 35 60.32 -18.56 -24.55
CA GLY A 35 61.70 -18.07 -24.79
C GLY A 35 61.70 -16.74 -25.55
N SER A 36 62.23 -16.73 -26.78
CA SER A 36 62.26 -15.58 -27.68
C SER A 36 61.07 -15.51 -28.65
N GLU A 37 60.29 -16.58 -28.75
CA GLU A 37 59.17 -16.69 -29.69
C GLU A 37 57.81 -16.49 -29.02
N MET A 38 56.84 -16.04 -29.80
CA MET A 38 55.46 -15.84 -29.39
C MET A 38 54.55 -16.75 -30.19
N ALA A 39 53.78 -17.61 -29.50
CA ALA A 39 52.81 -18.51 -30.12
C ALA A 39 51.39 -18.24 -29.64
N PRO A 40 50.37 -18.41 -30.49
CA PRO A 40 48.95 -18.31 -30.06
C PRO A 40 48.64 -19.34 -28.99
N ILE A 41 47.79 -18.93 -27.98
CA ILE A 41 47.40 -19.85 -26.89
C ILE A 41 46.65 -21.09 -27.41
N THR A 42 45.99 -20.97 -28.55
CA THR A 42 45.24 -22.07 -29.18
C THR A 42 46.12 -23.25 -29.61
N ASN A 43 47.44 -23.05 -29.75
CA ASN A 43 48.37 -24.15 -30.03
C ASN A 43 48.60 -25.05 -28.79
N PHE A 44 48.28 -24.57 -27.60
CA PHE A 44 48.56 -25.27 -26.34
C PHE A 44 47.28 -25.74 -25.64
N ILE A 45 46.07 -25.34 -26.09
CA ILE A 45 44.81 -25.68 -25.47
C ILE A 45 43.80 -26.18 -26.50
N THR A 46 42.96 -27.11 -26.07
CA THR A 46 41.81 -27.58 -26.82
C THR A 46 40.54 -27.09 -26.14
N LEU A 47 39.68 -26.38 -26.85
CA LEU A 47 38.41 -25.90 -26.33
C LEU A 47 37.34 -26.96 -26.54
N LYS A 48 36.66 -27.31 -25.47
CA LYS A 48 35.44 -28.15 -25.50
C LYS A 48 34.27 -27.36 -24.94
N LYS A 49 33.20 -27.24 -25.73
CA LYS A 49 31.97 -26.62 -25.26
C LYS A 49 31.29 -27.57 -24.27
N VAL A 50 31.09 -27.08 -23.04
CA VAL A 50 30.37 -27.79 -22.01
C VAL A 50 29.21 -26.91 -21.54
N TYR A 51 28.12 -27.56 -21.12
CA TYR A 51 26.97 -26.89 -20.55
C TYR A 51 26.96 -27.13 -19.05
N GLY A 52 26.71 -26.09 -18.28
CA GLY A 52 26.61 -26.16 -16.83
C GLY A 52 25.97 -24.90 -16.28
N PRO A 53 25.54 -24.89 -15.02
CA PRO A 53 25.01 -23.70 -14.40
C PRO A 53 26.12 -22.65 -14.26
N ASP A 54 25.80 -21.39 -14.62
CA ASP A 54 26.73 -20.26 -14.49
C ASP A 54 27.05 -19.97 -13.01
N ASN A 55 26.06 -20.11 -12.16
CA ASN A 55 26.22 -20.05 -10.71
C ASN A 55 25.26 -21.00 -10.00
N ILE A 56 25.67 -21.50 -8.85
CA ILE A 56 24.86 -22.34 -7.98
C ILE A 56 24.39 -21.48 -6.83
N LYS A 57 23.08 -21.14 -6.81
CA LYS A 57 22.45 -20.41 -5.72
C LYS A 57 22.11 -21.36 -4.58
N ARG A 58 22.17 -20.86 -3.37
CA ARG A 58 21.74 -21.58 -2.18
C ARG A 58 20.72 -20.74 -1.42
N PHE A 59 19.70 -21.41 -0.92
CA PHE A 59 18.69 -20.86 -0.04
C PHE A 59 18.65 -21.70 1.24
N ASN A 60 18.76 -21.08 2.41
CA ASN A 60 18.88 -21.80 3.69
C ASN A 60 19.91 -22.93 3.67
N MET A 61 21.08 -22.70 3.07
CA MET A 61 22.20 -23.67 2.90
C MET A 61 21.94 -24.81 1.90
N PHE A 62 20.73 -24.99 1.39
CA PHE A 62 20.40 -25.97 0.34
C PHE A 62 20.62 -25.37 -1.05
N THR A 63 21.09 -26.20 -1.97
CA THR A 63 21.16 -25.81 -3.40
C THR A 63 19.74 -25.55 -3.90
N ALA A 64 19.51 -24.38 -4.45
CA ALA A 64 18.19 -23.93 -4.85
C ALA A 64 18.16 -23.34 -6.25
N MET A 65 17.04 -23.48 -6.92
CA MET A 65 16.68 -22.78 -8.15
C MET A 65 15.50 -21.85 -7.86
N THR A 66 15.60 -20.60 -8.29
CA THR A 66 14.49 -19.65 -8.17
C THR A 66 13.60 -19.77 -9.40
N ILE A 67 12.33 -20.05 -9.20
CA ILE A 67 11.31 -20.08 -10.25
C ILE A 67 10.44 -18.84 -10.05
N ASN A 68 10.33 -18.03 -11.09
CA ASN A 68 9.44 -16.85 -11.11
C ASN A 68 8.29 -17.16 -12.06
N GLY A 69 7.08 -16.84 -11.62
CA GLY A 69 5.86 -16.97 -12.42
C GLY A 69 4.85 -15.91 -12.02
N ASN A 70 3.92 -15.64 -12.92
CA ASN A 70 2.74 -14.82 -12.65
C ASN A 70 1.49 -15.70 -12.76
N PRO A 71 0.41 -15.39 -12.03
CA PRO A 71 -0.88 -16.04 -12.25
C PRO A 71 -1.33 -15.86 -13.70
N ALA A 72 -2.11 -16.80 -14.22
CA ALA A 72 -2.78 -16.65 -15.50
C ALA A 72 -3.89 -15.60 -15.38
N ASP A 73 -4.28 -15.01 -16.52
CA ASP A 73 -5.35 -14.01 -16.55
C ASP A 73 -6.64 -14.55 -15.92
N GLY A 74 -7.18 -13.80 -14.97
CA GLY A 74 -8.40 -14.15 -14.24
C GLY A 74 -8.20 -14.98 -12.97
N TYR A 75 -6.97 -15.32 -12.61
CA TYR A 75 -6.64 -16.00 -11.34
C TYR A 75 -5.90 -15.08 -10.40
N SER A 76 -6.22 -15.17 -9.11
CA SER A 76 -5.52 -14.40 -8.08
C SER A 76 -4.18 -15.03 -7.69
N SER A 77 -3.28 -14.21 -7.11
CA SER A 77 -2.00 -14.69 -6.57
C SER A 77 -2.20 -15.77 -5.49
N GLY A 78 -3.22 -15.64 -4.66
CA GLY A 78 -3.54 -16.64 -3.63
C GLY A 78 -3.99 -18.00 -4.21
N GLU A 79 -4.72 -18.01 -5.33
CA GLU A 79 -5.08 -19.25 -6.05
C GLU A 79 -3.85 -19.88 -6.70
N ALA A 80 -2.96 -19.07 -7.28
CA ALA A 80 -1.71 -19.58 -7.83
C ALA A 80 -0.81 -20.21 -6.76
N ILE A 81 -0.72 -19.60 -5.57
CA ILE A 81 0.02 -20.19 -4.43
C ILE A 81 -0.54 -21.54 -4.06
N LYS A 82 -1.87 -21.67 -3.89
CA LYS A 82 -2.52 -22.95 -3.57
C LYS A 82 -2.27 -24.01 -4.63
N ALA A 83 -2.39 -23.64 -5.92
CA ALA A 83 -2.14 -24.55 -7.02
C ALA A 83 -0.67 -25.05 -7.03
N ILE A 84 0.29 -24.17 -6.72
CA ILE A 84 1.70 -24.55 -6.58
C ILE A 84 1.88 -25.52 -5.41
N GLU A 85 1.26 -25.26 -4.27
CA GLU A 85 1.30 -26.14 -3.09
C GLU A 85 0.76 -27.55 -3.41
N GLU A 86 -0.40 -27.64 -4.07
CA GLU A 86 -1.03 -28.89 -4.48
C GLU A 86 -0.15 -29.67 -5.46
N VAL A 87 0.31 -29.02 -6.53
CA VAL A 87 1.17 -29.65 -7.54
C VAL A 87 2.53 -30.07 -6.95
N ALA A 88 3.11 -29.25 -6.06
CA ALA A 88 4.38 -29.57 -5.42
C ALA A 88 4.24 -30.80 -4.50
N ALA A 89 3.11 -30.94 -3.80
CA ALA A 89 2.86 -32.10 -2.94
C ALA A 89 2.74 -33.42 -3.75
N GLU A 90 2.24 -33.34 -4.99
CA GLU A 90 2.05 -34.52 -5.83
C GLU A 90 3.29 -34.89 -6.65
N THR A 91 4.05 -33.90 -7.13
CA THR A 91 5.06 -34.10 -8.18
C THR A 91 6.50 -34.02 -7.71
N LEU A 92 6.79 -33.42 -6.54
CA LEU A 92 8.17 -33.29 -6.07
C LEU A 92 8.74 -34.65 -5.64
N PRO A 93 9.89 -35.08 -6.21
CA PRO A 93 10.57 -36.32 -5.80
C PRO A 93 11.07 -36.22 -4.35
N VAL A 94 11.27 -37.37 -3.72
CA VAL A 94 11.88 -37.45 -2.39
C VAL A 94 13.25 -36.78 -2.37
N GLY A 95 13.46 -35.85 -1.43
CA GLY A 95 14.70 -35.08 -1.30
C GLY A 95 14.64 -33.69 -1.91
N TYR A 96 13.56 -33.33 -2.59
CA TYR A 96 13.27 -31.98 -3.06
C TYR A 96 12.22 -31.34 -2.17
N GLY A 97 12.35 -30.05 -1.92
CA GLY A 97 11.40 -29.21 -1.23
C GLY A 97 11.23 -27.89 -1.95
N TYR A 98 10.20 -27.17 -1.63
CA TYR A 98 9.98 -25.81 -2.12
C TYR A 98 9.81 -24.86 -0.94
N GLU A 99 10.13 -23.59 -1.15
CA GLU A 99 9.85 -22.52 -0.20
C GLU A 99 9.56 -21.24 -0.96
N PHE A 100 8.54 -20.52 -0.52
CA PHE A 100 8.21 -19.24 -1.10
C PHE A 100 9.18 -18.16 -0.61
N SER A 101 9.55 -17.25 -1.52
CA SER A 101 10.45 -16.14 -1.20
C SER A 101 9.87 -14.80 -1.65
N GLY A 102 10.43 -13.71 -1.13
CA GLY A 102 9.98 -12.35 -1.47
C GLY A 102 8.53 -12.09 -1.09
N MET A 103 7.79 -11.44 -1.98
CA MET A 103 6.40 -11.02 -1.73
C MET A 103 5.45 -12.19 -1.53
N THR A 104 5.66 -13.30 -2.24
CA THR A 104 4.81 -14.50 -2.12
C THR A 104 4.87 -15.09 -0.69
N ARG A 105 6.02 -15.02 -0.04
CA ARG A 105 6.18 -15.44 1.35
C ARG A 105 5.39 -14.52 2.31
N GLU A 106 5.46 -13.21 2.08
CA GLU A 106 4.69 -12.23 2.86
C GLU A 106 3.18 -12.42 2.67
N GLU A 107 2.75 -12.73 1.44
CA GLU A 107 1.35 -12.99 1.13
C GLU A 107 0.85 -14.27 1.78
N GLN A 108 1.65 -15.33 1.77
CA GLN A 108 1.34 -16.57 2.48
C GLN A 108 1.30 -16.37 4.01
N GLY A 109 2.26 -15.59 4.56
CA GLY A 109 2.31 -15.25 5.99
C GLY A 109 1.16 -14.34 6.43
N SER A 110 0.64 -13.53 5.53
CA SER A 110 -0.53 -12.66 5.73
C SER A 110 -1.85 -13.40 5.52
N SER A 111 -1.92 -14.66 5.93
CA SER A 111 -3.15 -15.46 5.84
C SER A 111 -4.36 -14.66 6.32
N SER A 112 -5.52 -14.90 5.74
CA SER A 112 -6.77 -14.14 5.92
C SER A 112 -7.12 -13.78 7.37
N GLY A 113 -6.68 -14.58 8.34
CA GLY A 113 -6.88 -14.32 9.77
C GLY A 113 -6.06 -13.15 10.33
N THR A 114 -4.79 -13.04 9.96
CA THR A 114 -3.90 -11.97 10.45
C THR A 114 -4.35 -10.60 9.94
N THR A 115 -4.73 -10.51 8.67
CA THR A 115 -5.25 -9.27 8.08
C THR A 115 -6.52 -8.80 8.76
N ALA A 116 -7.46 -9.69 9.03
CA ALA A 116 -8.71 -9.35 9.73
C ALA A 116 -8.45 -8.82 11.15
N ILE A 117 -7.50 -9.42 11.88
CA ILE A 117 -7.10 -8.96 13.21
C ILE A 117 -6.49 -7.56 13.14
N ILE A 118 -5.63 -7.29 12.16
CA ILE A 118 -5.00 -5.96 11.98
C ILE A 118 -6.08 -4.91 11.66
N PHE A 119 -7.05 -5.21 10.77
CA PHE A 119 -8.15 -4.30 10.48
C PHE A 119 -9.00 -4.01 11.71
N MET A 120 -9.35 -5.04 12.47
CA MET A 120 -10.11 -4.87 13.71
C MET A 120 -9.34 -4.03 14.74
N LEU A 121 -8.05 -4.31 14.92
CA LEU A 121 -7.20 -3.54 15.83
C LEU A 121 -7.11 -2.08 15.41
N CYS A 122 -6.98 -1.81 14.11
CA CYS A 122 -6.96 -0.46 13.55
C CYS A 122 -8.26 0.29 13.85
N LEU A 123 -9.41 -0.34 13.61
CA LEU A 123 -10.73 0.26 13.91
C LEU A 123 -10.92 0.53 15.39
N VAL A 124 -10.52 -0.40 16.27
CA VAL A 124 -10.58 -0.23 17.72
C VAL A 124 -9.68 0.93 18.16
N PHE A 125 -8.47 1.02 17.65
CA PHE A 125 -7.55 2.11 17.96
C PHE A 125 -8.11 3.47 17.52
N VAL A 126 -8.63 3.56 16.30
CA VAL A 126 -9.29 4.77 15.79
C VAL A 126 -10.50 5.12 16.66
N TYR A 127 -11.32 4.15 17.06
CA TYR A 127 -12.46 4.38 17.94
C TYR A 127 -12.04 4.94 19.31
N LEU A 128 -11.04 4.36 19.94
CA LEU A 128 -10.54 4.82 21.24
C LEU A 128 -9.95 6.24 21.15
N LEU A 129 -9.20 6.53 20.09
CA LEU A 129 -8.63 7.84 19.85
C LEU A 129 -9.74 8.90 19.67
N LEU A 130 -10.75 8.58 18.85
CA LEU A 130 -11.90 9.47 18.64
C LEU A 130 -12.75 9.65 19.90
N SER A 131 -12.90 8.58 20.69
CA SER A 131 -13.64 8.66 21.97
C SER A 131 -12.94 9.58 22.97
N ALA A 132 -11.60 9.55 22.98
CA ALA A 132 -10.82 10.49 23.80
C ALA A 132 -10.92 11.93 23.28
N GLN A 133 -10.94 12.14 21.96
CA GLN A 133 -11.02 13.47 21.36
C GLN A 133 -12.39 14.13 21.55
N TYR A 134 -13.48 13.37 21.37
CA TYR A 134 -14.86 13.90 21.50
C TYR A 134 -15.41 13.85 22.92
N GLU A 135 -14.68 13.26 23.88
CA GLU A 135 -15.17 12.98 25.24
C GLU A 135 -16.54 12.27 25.24
N SER A 136 -16.74 11.42 24.24
CA SER A 136 -18.00 10.71 23.99
C SER A 136 -17.74 9.33 23.40
N TYR A 137 -18.56 8.35 23.79
CA TYR A 137 -18.50 6.99 23.21
C TYR A 137 -19.43 6.81 21.99
N ILE A 138 -20.36 7.73 21.76
CA ILE A 138 -21.40 7.60 20.73
C ILE A 138 -21.00 8.34 19.45
N LEU A 139 -20.47 9.56 19.56
CA LEU A 139 -20.08 10.38 18.41
C LEU A 139 -19.03 9.72 17.51
N PRO A 140 -18.01 9.00 18.01
CA PRO A 140 -17.05 8.30 17.16
C PRO A 140 -17.68 7.32 16.18
N LEU A 141 -18.83 6.75 16.51
CA LEU A 141 -19.54 5.82 15.62
C LEU A 141 -19.99 6.49 14.33
N SER A 142 -20.31 7.80 14.34
CA SER A 142 -20.65 8.54 13.11
C SER A 142 -19.48 8.60 12.12
N VAL A 143 -18.24 8.69 12.62
CA VAL A 143 -17.03 8.69 11.82
C VAL A 143 -16.75 7.28 11.32
N ILE A 144 -16.72 6.29 12.20
CA ILE A 144 -16.36 4.91 11.86
C ILE A 144 -17.33 4.31 10.84
N LEU A 145 -18.65 4.58 10.99
CA LEU A 145 -19.65 4.07 10.07
C LEU A 145 -19.55 4.66 8.66
N SER A 146 -18.84 5.78 8.50
CA SER A 146 -18.56 6.38 7.19
C SER A 146 -17.40 5.72 6.45
N ILE A 147 -16.48 5.04 7.15
CA ILE A 147 -15.27 4.42 6.57
C ILE A 147 -15.59 3.32 5.55
N PRO A 148 -16.53 2.40 5.79
CA PRO A 148 -16.86 1.33 4.85
C PRO A 148 -17.19 1.80 3.43
N PHE A 149 -17.78 2.98 3.27
CA PHE A 149 -18.09 3.54 1.95
C PHE A 149 -16.83 3.88 1.14
N GLY A 150 -15.80 4.37 1.81
CA GLY A 150 -14.51 4.60 1.16
C GLY A 150 -13.76 3.31 0.86
N LEU A 151 -13.84 2.31 1.75
CA LEU A 151 -13.27 0.99 1.47
C LEU A 151 -13.97 0.32 0.28
N ALA A 152 -15.31 0.39 0.21
CA ALA A 152 -16.07 -0.06 -0.96
C ALA A 152 -15.62 0.66 -2.24
N GLY A 153 -15.39 1.97 -2.16
CA GLY A 153 -14.85 2.77 -3.26
C GLY A 153 -13.49 2.27 -3.75
N SER A 154 -12.60 1.88 -2.84
CA SER A 154 -11.32 1.29 -3.20
C SER A 154 -11.49 -0.02 -3.98
N PHE A 155 -12.36 -0.92 -3.53
CA PHE A 155 -12.62 -2.18 -4.24
C PHE A 155 -13.28 -1.96 -5.61
N ILE A 156 -14.25 -1.04 -5.71
CA ILE A 156 -14.89 -0.71 -6.99
C ILE A 156 -13.85 -0.20 -7.98
N PHE A 157 -12.96 0.68 -7.55
CA PHE A 157 -11.93 1.25 -8.41
C PHE A 157 -10.87 0.21 -8.78
N ALA A 158 -10.46 -0.65 -7.84
CA ALA A 158 -9.54 -1.76 -8.11
C ALA A 158 -10.12 -2.72 -9.16
N LEU A 159 -11.43 -3.04 -9.07
CA LEU A 159 -12.12 -3.84 -10.06
C LEU A 159 -12.14 -3.19 -11.45
N MET A 160 -12.40 -1.88 -11.51
CA MET A 160 -12.38 -1.12 -12.78
C MET A 160 -11.00 -1.09 -13.43
N MET A 161 -9.93 -1.06 -12.63
CA MET A 161 -8.55 -1.06 -13.10
C MET A 161 -7.99 -2.47 -13.35
N GLY A 162 -8.76 -3.52 -13.08
CA GLY A 162 -8.29 -4.90 -13.21
C GLY A 162 -7.19 -5.26 -12.21
N VAL A 163 -7.17 -4.61 -11.05
CA VAL A 163 -6.16 -4.84 -10.01
C VAL A 163 -6.66 -5.90 -9.04
N GLU A 164 -5.85 -6.91 -8.80
CA GLU A 164 -6.15 -7.99 -7.87
C GLU A 164 -6.03 -7.57 -6.40
N ASN A 165 -6.77 -8.27 -5.53
CA ASN A 165 -6.66 -8.08 -4.10
C ASN A 165 -5.38 -8.74 -3.57
N ASN A 166 -4.33 -7.97 -3.49
CA ASN A 166 -3.02 -8.37 -2.99
C ASN A 166 -2.68 -7.58 -1.69
N ILE A 167 -1.53 -7.88 -1.11
CA ILE A 167 -1.05 -7.24 0.12
C ILE A 167 -0.95 -5.69 -0.01
N TYR A 168 -0.62 -5.17 -1.19
CA TYR A 168 -0.54 -3.73 -1.43
C TYR A 168 -1.91 -3.06 -1.38
N LEU A 169 -2.95 -3.72 -1.93
CA LEU A 169 -4.32 -3.22 -1.79
C LEU A 169 -4.75 -3.22 -0.32
N GLN A 170 -4.42 -4.25 0.45
CA GLN A 170 -4.73 -4.31 1.88
C GLN A 170 -4.04 -3.18 2.67
N ILE A 171 -2.79 -2.87 2.34
CA ILE A 171 -2.07 -1.72 2.91
C ILE A 171 -2.77 -0.40 2.54
N ALA A 172 -3.21 -0.26 1.28
CA ALA A 172 -3.98 0.91 0.84
C ALA A 172 -5.29 1.07 1.64
N LEU A 173 -6.01 -0.02 1.92
CA LEU A 173 -7.23 0.01 2.72
C LEU A 173 -6.96 0.47 4.16
N ILE A 174 -5.89 0.00 4.80
CA ILE A 174 -5.49 0.45 6.14
C ILE A 174 -5.14 1.94 6.14
N MET A 175 -4.38 2.39 5.14
CA MET A 175 -4.06 3.80 4.96
C MET A 175 -5.31 4.65 4.77
N LEU A 176 -6.28 4.17 3.99
CA LEU A 176 -7.56 4.85 3.75
C LEU A 176 -8.37 5.07 5.02
N ILE A 177 -8.35 4.14 5.98
CA ILE A 177 -9.05 4.30 7.26
C ILE A 177 -8.60 5.61 7.92
N GLY A 178 -7.31 5.87 7.99
CA GLY A 178 -6.78 7.12 8.57
C GLY A 178 -7.10 8.36 7.75
N LEU A 179 -7.00 8.29 6.43
CA LEU A 179 -7.26 9.43 5.54
C LEU A 179 -8.73 9.83 5.53
N LEU A 180 -9.63 8.85 5.49
CA LEU A 180 -11.08 9.07 5.50
C LEU A 180 -11.56 9.53 6.88
N ALA A 181 -11.03 8.93 7.96
CA ALA A 181 -11.36 9.37 9.32
C ALA A 181 -11.04 10.84 9.51
N LYS A 182 -9.90 11.34 9.02
CA LYS A 182 -9.54 12.76 9.08
C LYS A 182 -10.62 13.69 8.47
N ASN A 183 -11.15 13.34 7.32
CA ASN A 183 -12.19 14.14 6.66
C ASN A 183 -13.50 14.12 7.46
N ALA A 184 -13.91 12.95 7.94
CA ALA A 184 -15.12 12.82 8.75
C ALA A 184 -15.01 13.54 10.10
N ILE A 185 -13.84 13.48 10.75
CA ILE A 185 -13.55 14.21 12.00
C ILE A 185 -13.80 15.70 11.82
N LEU A 186 -13.28 16.30 10.75
CA LEU A 186 -13.43 17.74 10.50
C LEU A 186 -14.89 18.18 10.35
N ILE A 187 -15.72 17.33 9.73
CA ILE A 187 -17.17 17.62 9.59
C ILE A 187 -17.86 17.52 10.95
N VAL A 188 -17.63 16.42 11.68
CA VAL A 188 -18.27 16.13 12.96
C VAL A 188 -17.87 17.16 14.01
N GLU A 189 -16.59 17.52 14.11
CA GLU A 189 -16.09 18.50 15.07
C GLU A 189 -16.74 19.87 14.85
N PHE A 190 -16.75 20.34 13.61
CA PHE A 190 -17.35 21.63 13.29
C PHE A 190 -18.86 21.63 13.49
N ALA A 191 -19.55 20.55 13.15
CA ALA A 191 -20.97 20.39 13.42
C ALA A 191 -21.27 20.38 14.94
N LEU A 192 -20.40 19.73 15.73
CA LEU A 192 -20.50 19.70 17.18
C LEU A 192 -20.31 21.09 17.80
N ASP A 193 -19.33 21.85 17.31
CA ASP A 193 -19.08 23.22 17.76
C ASP A 193 -20.30 24.12 17.47
N ARG A 194 -20.86 24.04 16.26
CA ARG A 194 -22.10 24.75 15.91
C ARG A 194 -23.28 24.31 16.77
N ARG A 195 -23.37 23.01 17.11
CA ARG A 195 -24.41 22.53 18.04
C ARG A 195 -24.23 23.09 19.45
N ARG A 196 -22.98 23.17 19.93
CA ARG A 196 -22.67 23.76 21.25
C ARG A 196 -23.02 25.25 21.37
N THR A 197 -23.07 25.98 20.24
CA THR A 197 -23.52 27.38 20.20
C THR A 197 -25.05 27.55 20.20
N GLY A 198 -25.84 26.47 20.28
CA GLY A 198 -27.29 26.51 20.35
C GLY A 198 -28.02 26.25 19.04
N MET A 199 -27.33 26.02 17.94
CA MET A 199 -27.93 25.75 16.63
C MET A 199 -28.70 24.42 16.63
N PRO A 200 -29.88 24.32 15.95
CA PRO A 200 -30.58 23.05 15.78
C PRO A 200 -29.68 21.97 15.17
N ILE A 201 -29.82 20.72 15.61
CA ILE A 201 -28.92 19.61 15.21
C ILE A 201 -28.82 19.49 13.70
N ILE A 202 -29.91 19.59 12.94
CA ILE A 202 -29.94 19.46 11.50
C ILE A 202 -29.18 20.63 10.84
N ASN A 203 -29.44 21.87 11.30
CA ASN A 203 -28.77 23.04 10.76
C ASN A 203 -27.26 23.01 11.08
N ALA A 204 -26.87 22.60 12.30
CA ALA A 204 -25.49 22.45 12.71
C ALA A 204 -24.75 21.41 11.84
N ALA A 205 -25.42 20.31 11.48
CA ALA A 205 -24.85 19.31 10.59
C ALA A 205 -24.63 19.82 9.16
N ILE A 206 -25.63 20.57 8.62
CA ILE A 206 -25.56 21.14 7.27
C ILE A 206 -24.50 22.23 7.21
N ASP A 207 -24.48 23.13 8.16
CA ASP A 207 -23.51 24.24 8.24
C ASP A 207 -22.09 23.71 8.45
N GLY A 208 -21.94 22.69 9.33
CA GLY A 208 -20.67 22.01 9.53
C GLY A 208 -20.11 21.38 8.24
N ALA A 209 -20.96 20.71 7.47
CA ALA A 209 -20.58 20.14 6.18
C ALA A 209 -20.26 21.22 5.14
N ALA A 210 -21.09 22.26 5.04
CA ALA A 210 -20.92 23.35 4.08
C ALA A 210 -19.63 24.14 4.34
N ALA A 211 -19.36 24.51 5.60
CA ALA A 211 -18.16 25.25 5.97
C ALA A 211 -16.87 24.47 5.72
N ARG A 212 -16.90 23.13 5.89
CA ARG A 212 -15.75 22.26 5.70
C ARG A 212 -15.62 21.66 4.30
N LEU A 213 -16.60 21.86 3.43
CA LEU A 213 -16.61 21.33 2.07
C LEU A 213 -15.34 21.72 1.27
N ARG A 214 -15.03 23.03 1.24
CA ARG A 214 -13.86 23.54 0.50
C ARG A 214 -12.52 22.98 1.05
N PRO A 215 -12.21 23.03 2.35
CA PRO A 215 -10.99 22.44 2.90
C PRO A 215 -10.86 20.94 2.63
N ILE A 216 -11.94 20.18 2.74
CA ILE A 216 -11.94 18.74 2.50
C ILE A 216 -11.67 18.45 1.02
N LEU A 217 -12.35 19.14 0.10
CA LEU A 217 -12.10 18.99 -1.33
C LEU A 217 -10.65 19.33 -1.68
N MET A 218 -10.11 20.43 -1.16
CA MET A 218 -8.72 20.83 -1.43
C MET A 218 -7.72 19.77 -0.95
N THR A 219 -7.87 19.29 0.29
CA THR A 219 -6.92 18.31 0.86
C THR A 219 -7.06 16.94 0.20
N SER A 220 -8.28 16.48 -0.07
CA SER A 220 -8.51 15.18 -0.68
C SER A 220 -8.08 15.16 -2.15
N LEU A 221 -8.36 16.20 -2.92
CA LEU A 221 -7.89 16.30 -4.31
C LEU A 221 -6.37 16.44 -4.39
N ALA A 222 -5.75 17.23 -3.50
CA ALA A 222 -4.29 17.31 -3.43
C ALA A 222 -3.65 15.95 -3.17
N MET A 223 -4.25 15.16 -2.26
CA MET A 223 -3.78 13.80 -1.97
C MET A 223 -3.96 12.86 -3.16
N VAL A 224 -5.12 12.89 -3.81
CA VAL A 224 -5.40 12.11 -5.02
C VAL A 224 -4.40 12.43 -6.12
N ILE A 225 -4.17 13.72 -6.41
CA ILE A 225 -3.19 14.15 -7.42
C ILE A 225 -1.77 13.71 -7.03
N GLY A 226 -1.42 13.78 -5.74
CA GLY A 226 -0.13 13.32 -5.22
C GLY A 226 0.08 11.81 -5.37
N LEU A 227 -0.98 11.01 -5.34
CA LEU A 227 -0.92 9.55 -5.51
C LEU A 227 -1.00 9.08 -6.97
N LEU A 228 -1.46 9.94 -7.91
CA LEU A 228 -1.55 9.59 -9.34
C LEU A 228 -0.23 9.09 -9.94
N PRO A 229 0.93 9.71 -9.68
CA PRO A 229 2.19 9.19 -10.21
C PRO A 229 2.51 7.77 -9.76
N MET A 230 2.10 7.40 -8.53
CA MET A 230 2.28 6.04 -8.00
C MET A 230 1.38 5.04 -8.74
N MET A 231 0.16 5.42 -9.11
CA MET A 231 -0.77 4.58 -9.86
C MET A 231 -0.26 4.25 -11.27
N PHE A 232 0.45 5.18 -11.91
CA PHE A 232 1.01 5.02 -13.26
C PHE A 232 2.52 4.71 -13.25
N ALA A 233 3.06 4.26 -12.12
CA ALA A 233 4.47 3.91 -12.02
C ALA A 233 4.84 2.81 -13.03
N SER A 234 6.06 2.88 -13.57
CA SER A 234 6.63 1.88 -14.47
C SER A 234 7.98 1.40 -13.97
N GLY A 235 8.36 0.16 -14.28
CA GLY A 235 9.63 -0.42 -13.88
C GLY A 235 9.52 -1.39 -12.71
N VAL A 236 10.63 -1.60 -12.00
CA VAL A 236 10.70 -2.56 -10.88
C VAL A 236 9.80 -2.09 -9.73
N GLY A 237 8.90 -2.96 -9.26
CA GLY A 237 7.92 -2.64 -8.21
C GLY A 237 6.68 -1.87 -8.69
N ALA A 238 6.52 -1.64 -9.99
CA ALA A 238 5.39 -0.92 -10.57
C ALA A 238 4.04 -1.52 -10.19
N ASN A 239 3.91 -2.85 -10.24
CA ASN A 239 2.66 -3.53 -9.91
C ASN A 239 2.21 -3.28 -8.46
N GLY A 240 3.15 -3.33 -7.49
CA GLY A 240 2.84 -3.04 -6.10
C GLY A 240 2.44 -1.58 -5.89
N ASN A 241 3.23 -0.65 -6.40
CA ASN A 241 2.95 0.78 -6.30
C ASN A 241 1.64 1.16 -7.03
N GLY A 242 1.42 0.58 -8.22
CA GLY A 242 0.20 0.79 -9.00
C GLY A 242 -1.05 0.31 -8.26
N THR A 243 -1.00 -0.87 -7.66
CA THR A 243 -2.07 -1.43 -6.84
C THR A 243 -2.38 -0.55 -5.63
N LEU A 244 -1.35 -0.15 -4.89
CA LEU A 244 -1.49 0.73 -3.72
C LEU A 244 -2.07 2.09 -4.13
N GLY A 245 -1.54 2.67 -5.22
CA GLY A 245 -2.03 3.94 -5.77
C GLY A 245 -3.49 3.85 -6.22
N ALA A 246 -3.85 2.83 -6.98
CA ALA A 246 -5.22 2.63 -7.47
C ALA A 246 -6.23 2.46 -6.31
N GLY A 247 -5.89 1.61 -5.33
CA GLY A 247 -6.73 1.42 -4.15
C GLY A 247 -6.93 2.71 -3.34
N ALA A 248 -5.85 3.45 -3.10
CA ALA A 248 -5.91 4.70 -2.34
C ALA A 248 -6.65 5.81 -3.09
N VAL A 249 -6.37 6.02 -4.37
CA VAL A 249 -7.04 7.03 -5.21
C VAL A 249 -8.53 6.73 -5.32
N GLY A 250 -8.90 5.48 -5.64
CA GLY A 250 -10.30 5.08 -5.76
C GLY A 250 -11.08 5.25 -4.46
N GLY A 251 -10.50 4.78 -3.35
CA GLY A 251 -11.10 4.91 -2.03
C GLY A 251 -11.25 6.36 -1.56
N MET A 252 -10.26 7.21 -1.86
CA MET A 252 -10.32 8.65 -1.54
C MET A 252 -11.38 9.38 -2.37
N LEU A 253 -11.46 9.15 -3.69
CA LEU A 253 -12.43 9.82 -4.55
C LEU A 253 -13.87 9.47 -4.18
N ILE A 254 -14.19 8.19 -4.14
CA ILE A 254 -15.54 7.72 -3.83
C ILE A 254 -15.86 7.98 -2.37
N GLY A 255 -14.91 7.72 -1.46
CA GLY A 255 -15.07 7.95 -0.04
C GLY A 255 -15.31 9.41 0.30
N MET A 256 -14.59 10.35 -0.32
CA MET A 256 -14.79 11.79 -0.13
C MET A 256 -16.21 12.21 -0.53
N ILE A 257 -16.67 11.79 -1.71
CA ILE A 257 -18.02 12.12 -2.19
C ILE A 257 -19.07 11.55 -1.23
N CYS A 258 -18.95 10.29 -0.86
CA CYS A 258 -19.89 9.65 0.05
C CYS A 258 -19.87 10.30 1.44
N GLN A 259 -18.70 10.64 1.97
CA GLN A 259 -18.58 11.22 3.30
C GLN A 259 -19.24 12.59 3.43
N ILE A 260 -19.18 13.42 2.39
CA ILE A 260 -19.82 14.74 2.40
C ILE A 260 -21.33 14.64 2.67
N PHE A 261 -22.00 13.59 2.21
CA PHE A 261 -23.43 13.37 2.40
C PHE A 261 -23.74 12.50 3.62
N ILE A 262 -22.96 11.44 3.82
CA ILE A 262 -23.26 10.41 4.82
C ILE A 262 -22.86 10.87 6.23
N VAL A 263 -21.72 11.55 6.38
CA VAL A 263 -21.22 11.97 7.70
C VAL A 263 -22.17 12.93 8.39
N PRO A 264 -22.71 13.99 7.73
CA PRO A 264 -23.69 14.87 8.37
C PRO A 264 -24.97 14.13 8.77
N ALA A 265 -25.45 13.21 7.95
CA ALA A 265 -26.62 12.40 8.28
C ALA A 265 -26.39 11.49 9.49
N LEU A 266 -25.25 10.82 9.55
CA LEU A 266 -24.84 10.00 10.68
C LEU A 266 -24.66 10.85 11.95
N PHE A 267 -24.06 12.04 11.81
CA PHE A 267 -23.92 12.96 12.93
C PHE A 267 -25.26 13.30 13.54
N VAL A 268 -26.29 13.64 12.75
CA VAL A 268 -27.65 13.93 13.26
C VAL A 268 -28.19 12.76 14.06
N VAL A 269 -28.09 11.53 13.55
CA VAL A 269 -28.59 10.33 14.24
C VAL A 269 -27.86 10.12 15.57
N PHE A 270 -26.53 10.11 15.54
CA PHE A 270 -25.74 9.83 16.74
C PHE A 270 -25.77 10.98 17.75
N GLN A 271 -25.90 12.23 17.31
CA GLN A 271 -26.04 13.37 18.17
C GLN A 271 -27.39 13.32 18.92
N ILE A 272 -28.49 12.95 18.27
CA ILE A 272 -29.79 12.75 18.94
C ILE A 272 -29.69 11.68 20.01
N ILE A 273 -29.01 10.57 19.72
CA ILE A 273 -28.78 9.49 20.70
C ILE A 273 -27.92 9.98 21.86
N GLN A 274 -26.85 10.70 21.55
CA GLN A 274 -25.94 11.28 22.55
C GLN A 274 -26.69 12.23 23.51
N GLU A 275 -27.52 13.13 22.99
CA GLU A 275 -28.26 14.11 23.81
C GLU A 275 -29.35 13.49 24.68
N LYS A 276 -29.90 12.33 24.28
CA LYS A 276 -30.82 11.55 25.11
C LYS A 276 -30.15 10.93 26.34
N ILE A 277 -28.85 10.55 26.19
CA ILE A 277 -28.07 9.88 27.26
C ILE A 277 -27.38 10.93 28.14
N LYS A 278 -26.76 11.93 27.51
CA LYS A 278 -26.04 13.00 28.20
C LYS A 278 -26.33 14.31 27.50
N PRO A 279 -27.24 15.14 28.04
CA PRO A 279 -27.56 16.45 27.46
C PRO A 279 -26.32 17.34 27.45
N LEU A 280 -26.13 18.09 26.34
CA LEU A 280 -25.01 19.01 26.17
C LEU A 280 -25.10 20.14 27.21
N LYS A 281 -23.95 20.44 27.82
CA LYS A 281 -23.82 21.72 28.54
C LYS A 281 -23.57 22.80 27.49
N TRP A 282 -24.48 23.78 27.44
CA TRP A 282 -24.34 24.93 26.57
C TRP A 282 -23.17 25.78 27.07
N ASN A 283 -22.26 26.20 26.18
CA ASN A 283 -21.28 27.22 26.51
C ASN A 283 -22.02 28.56 26.58
N ASP A 284 -21.87 29.31 27.67
CA ASP A 284 -22.35 30.67 27.76
C ASP A 284 -21.80 31.50 26.60
N LEU A 285 -22.71 31.96 25.76
CA LEU A 285 -22.41 32.59 24.48
C LEU A 285 -21.97 34.03 24.68
N ASP A 286 -20.70 34.27 24.62
CA ASP A 286 -20.17 35.62 24.32
C ASP A 286 -19.55 35.60 22.87
N ASN A 287 -20.31 35.10 21.92
CA ASN A 287 -19.89 35.03 20.51
C ASN A 287 -20.89 35.82 19.63
N SER A 288 -20.77 37.14 19.66
CA SER A 288 -21.55 38.04 18.81
C SER A 288 -21.48 37.73 17.31
N GLU A 289 -20.36 37.16 16.82
CA GLU A 289 -20.21 36.74 15.44
C GLU A 289 -21.09 35.54 15.08
N VAL A 290 -21.20 34.54 15.96
CA VAL A 290 -22.02 33.34 15.74
C VAL A 290 -23.52 33.66 15.80
N ILE A 291 -23.92 34.60 16.67
CA ILE A 291 -25.29 35.05 16.77
C ILE A 291 -25.70 35.78 15.48
N SER A 292 -24.83 36.60 14.91
CA SER A 292 -25.10 37.30 13.65
C SER A 292 -25.26 36.34 12.47
N GLU A 293 -24.46 35.27 12.44
CA GLU A 293 -24.62 34.21 11.43
C GLU A 293 -25.91 33.39 11.59
N ILE A 294 -26.31 33.06 12.83
CA ILE A 294 -27.57 32.37 13.12
C ILE A 294 -28.77 33.20 12.68
N GLU A 295 -28.77 34.50 12.90
CA GLU A 295 -29.82 35.42 12.45
C GLU A 295 -29.90 35.52 10.93
N GLN A 296 -28.78 35.40 10.23
CA GLN A 296 -28.70 35.43 8.77
C GLN A 296 -29.34 34.19 8.14
N TYR A 297 -29.26 33.03 8.82
CA TYR A 297 -29.88 31.77 8.38
C TYR A 297 -31.32 31.57 8.85
N SER A 298 -31.83 32.42 9.75
CA SER A 298 -33.22 32.37 10.26
C SER A 298 -34.18 33.25 9.46
N LYS A 299 -33.67 34.04 8.53
CA LYS A 299 -34.40 34.80 7.53
C LYS A 299 -34.45 34.07 6.19
#